data_a9ef0ec7792b3b6b9e48fca84f711729
#
_entry.id   a9ef0ec7792b3b6b9e48fca84f711729
#
_cell.length_a   1.000
_cell.length_b   1.000
_cell.length_c   1.000
_cell.angle_alpha   90.00
_cell.angle_beta   90.00
_cell.angle_gamma   90.00
#
_symmetry.space_group_name_H-M   'P 1'
#
loop_
_entity.id
_entity.type
_entity.pdbx_description
1 polymer ?
#
loop_
_entity_poly.entity_id
_entity_poly.type
_entity_poly.pdbx_seq_one_letter_code
_entity_poly.pdbx_strand_id
1 'polypeptide(L)'
;MKIIIDDRETQLFHAVQEIIEKTEMTIEIVKKPICLGDIHFVVDDKEILIIERKSLRDLVSSIKDGRYEEQSYRLIHSSGLFRHHIVYVIEGLFSQLGHPNVREKKMIYSAMTMLQLYKGFNVIRTHSVIDTAEWILYTADKLSREMVKGSLPWTPESKENTEEPVRYCNVVKKTKKDNITPENIGEII
;
A
#
# COMPACT_ATOMS: atom_id res chain seq x y z
N MET A 1 1.54 -15.03 6.92
CA MET A 1 0.84 -14.17 5.93
C MET A 1 0.93 -14.81 4.55
N LYS A 2 -0.14 -14.76 3.80
CA LYS A 2 -0.24 -15.26 2.42
C LYS A 2 -0.56 -14.08 1.50
N ILE A 3 0.10 -13.99 0.36
CA ILE A 3 -0.23 -13.05 -0.71
C ILE A 3 -0.83 -13.85 -1.86
N ILE A 4 -2.01 -13.44 -2.31
CA ILE A 4 -2.67 -14.00 -3.48
C ILE A 4 -2.54 -12.97 -4.60
N ILE A 5 -2.03 -13.38 -5.75
CA ILE A 5 -1.86 -12.54 -6.95
C ILE A 5 -2.74 -13.12 -8.05
N ASP A 6 -3.50 -12.23 -8.71
CA ASP A 6 -4.35 -12.63 -9.83
C ASP A 6 -3.51 -13.28 -10.94
N ASP A 7 -4.05 -14.31 -11.59
CA ASP A 7 -3.33 -15.05 -12.62
C ASP A 7 -3.07 -14.24 -13.90
N ARG A 8 -3.77 -13.10 -14.10
CA ARG A 8 -3.48 -12.11 -15.15
C ARG A 8 -2.22 -11.30 -14.88
N GLU A 9 -1.81 -11.15 -13.61
CA GLU A 9 -0.66 -10.37 -13.14
C GLU A 9 0.68 -11.16 -13.27
N THR A 10 0.93 -11.77 -14.41
CA THR A 10 2.06 -12.68 -14.63
C THR A 10 3.43 -12.02 -14.42
N GLN A 11 3.63 -10.78 -14.92
CA GLN A 11 4.90 -10.07 -14.78
C GLN A 11 5.18 -9.73 -13.31
N LEU A 12 4.15 -9.28 -12.58
CA LEU A 12 4.26 -8.98 -11.15
C LEU A 12 4.57 -10.25 -10.36
N PHE A 13 3.88 -11.35 -10.66
CA PHE A 13 4.12 -12.64 -9.99
C PHE A 13 5.58 -13.10 -10.12
N HIS A 14 6.15 -13.03 -11.33
CA HIS A 14 7.56 -13.38 -11.55
C HIS A 14 8.52 -12.44 -10.81
N ALA A 15 8.27 -11.12 -10.83
CA ALA A 15 9.09 -10.17 -10.10
C ALA A 15 9.06 -10.43 -8.58
N VAL A 16 7.89 -10.75 -8.01
CA VAL A 16 7.74 -11.13 -6.60
C VAL A 16 8.53 -12.40 -6.29
N GLN A 17 8.44 -13.44 -7.13
CA GLN A 17 9.20 -14.67 -6.94
C GLN A 17 10.72 -14.44 -6.95
N GLU A 18 11.23 -13.68 -7.92
CA GLU A 18 12.66 -13.37 -8.00
C GLU A 18 13.18 -12.62 -6.76
N ILE A 19 12.39 -11.72 -6.20
CA ILE A 19 12.79 -10.98 -4.99
C ILE A 19 12.80 -11.90 -3.77
N ILE A 20 11.79 -12.77 -3.61
CA ILE A 20 11.73 -13.75 -2.51
C ILE A 20 12.94 -14.67 -2.55
N GLU A 21 13.29 -15.20 -3.72
CA GLU A 21 14.46 -16.08 -3.91
C GLU A 21 15.78 -15.39 -3.51
N LYS A 22 15.89 -14.08 -3.75
CA LYS A 22 17.08 -13.29 -3.43
C LYS A 22 17.16 -12.83 -1.97
N THR A 23 16.00 -12.70 -1.29
CA THR A 23 15.91 -12.06 0.03
C THR A 23 15.60 -13.03 1.17
N GLU A 24 15.38 -14.30 0.87
CA GLU A 24 15.02 -15.36 1.85
C GLU A 24 13.75 -15.01 2.69
N MET A 25 12.85 -14.19 2.14
CA MET A 25 11.61 -13.82 2.81
C MET A 25 10.67 -15.02 2.95
N THR A 26 10.13 -15.23 4.14
CA THR A 26 9.20 -16.33 4.44
C THR A 26 7.74 -15.88 4.24
N ILE A 27 7.37 -15.59 3.00
CA ILE A 27 6.02 -15.16 2.62
C ILE A 27 5.46 -16.17 1.63
N GLU A 28 4.28 -16.71 1.92
CA GLU A 28 3.57 -17.61 1.00
C GLU A 28 2.95 -16.80 -0.13
N ILE A 29 3.27 -17.15 -1.38
CA ILE A 29 2.72 -16.52 -2.58
C ILE A 29 1.91 -17.54 -3.35
N VAL A 30 0.68 -17.18 -3.69
CA VAL A 30 -0.24 -18.02 -4.47
C VAL A 30 -0.72 -17.24 -5.69
N LYS A 31 -0.67 -17.86 -6.87
CA LYS A 31 -1.24 -17.34 -8.10
C LYS A 31 -2.58 -18.05 -8.36
N LYS A 32 -3.67 -17.30 -8.43
CA LYS A 32 -5.01 -17.84 -8.75
C LYS A 32 -5.93 -16.71 -9.25
N PRO A 33 -7.03 -17.06 -9.95
CA PRO A 33 -8.03 -16.06 -10.34
C PRO A 33 -8.59 -15.31 -9.12
N ILE A 34 -8.70 -13.99 -9.22
CA ILE A 34 -9.30 -13.11 -8.22
C ILE A 34 -10.50 -12.38 -8.84
N CYS A 35 -11.62 -12.36 -8.13
CA CYS A 35 -12.84 -11.69 -8.61
C CYS A 35 -12.83 -10.17 -8.39
N LEU A 36 -12.04 -9.66 -7.43
CA LEU A 36 -12.04 -8.28 -7.01
C LEU A 36 -10.63 -7.82 -6.65
N GLY A 37 -10.12 -6.78 -7.32
CA GLY A 37 -8.72 -6.35 -7.20
C GLY A 37 -7.74 -7.28 -7.92
N ASP A 38 -6.46 -7.06 -7.72
CA ASP A 38 -5.38 -7.80 -8.38
C ASP A 38 -4.48 -8.55 -7.41
N ILE A 39 -4.35 -8.07 -6.15
CA ILE A 39 -3.55 -8.71 -5.11
C ILE A 39 -4.29 -8.66 -3.78
N HIS A 40 -4.32 -9.78 -3.04
CA HIS A 40 -4.89 -9.86 -1.69
C HIS A 40 -3.84 -10.27 -0.67
N PHE A 41 -3.84 -9.61 0.49
CA PHE A 41 -3.11 -10.07 1.66
C PHE A 41 -4.08 -10.80 2.58
N VAL A 42 -3.71 -12.01 2.95
CA VAL A 42 -4.57 -12.93 3.72
C VAL A 42 -3.84 -13.41 4.97
N VAL A 43 -4.52 -13.37 6.10
CA VAL A 43 -4.07 -13.91 7.38
C VAL A 43 -5.21 -14.70 7.99
N ASP A 44 -4.94 -15.94 8.41
CA ASP A 44 -5.94 -16.84 8.98
C ASP A 44 -7.22 -16.93 8.13
N ASP A 45 -7.02 -17.10 6.81
CA ASP A 45 -8.06 -17.17 5.78
C ASP A 45 -8.95 -15.90 5.65
N LYS A 46 -8.55 -14.80 6.28
CA LYS A 46 -9.23 -13.50 6.15
C LYS A 46 -8.42 -12.55 5.28
N GLU A 47 -9.09 -11.91 4.34
CA GLU A 47 -8.52 -10.80 3.59
C GLU A 47 -8.35 -9.58 4.50
N ILE A 48 -7.14 -9.04 4.55
CA ILE A 48 -6.82 -7.86 5.37
C ILE A 48 -6.47 -6.64 4.53
N LEU A 49 -6.11 -6.85 3.27
CA LEU A 49 -5.76 -5.80 2.32
C LEU A 49 -6.09 -6.27 0.91
N ILE A 50 -6.69 -5.40 0.12
CA ILE A 50 -6.89 -5.59 -1.32
C ILE A 50 -6.13 -4.49 -2.07
N ILE A 51 -5.39 -4.90 -3.11
CA ILE A 51 -4.65 -3.99 -3.97
C ILE A 51 -5.21 -4.07 -5.39
N GLU A 52 -5.54 -2.93 -5.96
CA GLU A 52 -5.82 -2.74 -7.38
C GLU A 52 -4.59 -2.10 -8.01
N ARG A 53 -3.94 -2.77 -8.95
CA ARG A 53 -2.78 -2.28 -9.67
C ARG A 53 -3.19 -1.70 -11.02
N LYS A 54 -2.71 -0.52 -11.32
CA LYS A 54 -3.07 0.13 -12.58
C LYS A 54 -1.90 0.94 -13.15
N SER A 55 -1.51 0.64 -14.36
CA SER A 55 -0.53 1.48 -15.06
C SER A 55 -1.09 2.88 -15.32
N LEU A 56 -0.20 3.88 -15.50
CA LEU A 56 -0.65 5.23 -15.86
C LEU A 56 -1.50 5.25 -17.14
N ARG A 57 -1.17 4.40 -18.12
CA ARG A 57 -1.92 4.29 -19.39
C ARG A 57 -3.30 3.70 -19.14
N ASP A 58 -3.37 2.61 -18.37
CA ASP A 58 -4.63 1.95 -18.07
C ASP A 58 -5.54 2.81 -17.19
N LEU A 59 -4.95 3.63 -16.29
CA LEU A 59 -5.71 4.61 -15.53
C LEU A 59 -6.38 5.63 -16.46
N VAL A 60 -5.63 6.24 -17.36
CA VAL A 60 -6.17 7.20 -18.33
C VAL A 60 -7.24 6.57 -19.22
N SER A 61 -7.00 5.35 -19.69
CA SER A 61 -7.95 4.60 -20.50
C SER A 61 -9.24 4.30 -19.72
N SER A 62 -9.10 3.77 -18.51
CA SER A 62 -10.25 3.38 -17.66
C SER A 62 -11.10 4.58 -17.22
N ILE A 63 -10.51 5.78 -17.10
CA ILE A 63 -11.27 7.00 -16.84
C ILE A 63 -12.10 7.38 -18.07
N LYS A 64 -11.53 7.26 -19.27
CA LYS A 64 -12.21 7.61 -20.52
C LYS A 64 -13.38 6.68 -20.87
N ASP A 65 -13.27 5.40 -20.53
CA ASP A 65 -14.27 4.37 -20.85
C ASP A 65 -15.20 4.02 -19.67
N GLY A 66 -15.06 4.67 -18.52
CA GLY A 66 -15.94 4.51 -17.36
C GLY A 66 -15.58 3.33 -16.42
N ARG A 67 -14.65 2.45 -16.80
CA ARG A 67 -14.22 1.32 -15.95
C ARG A 67 -13.65 1.74 -14.61
N TYR A 68 -13.01 2.90 -14.54
CA TYR A 68 -12.48 3.46 -13.31
C TYR A 68 -13.55 3.62 -12.21
N GLU A 69 -14.73 4.14 -12.57
CA GLU A 69 -15.82 4.32 -11.61
C GLU A 69 -16.45 2.97 -11.22
N GLU A 70 -16.66 2.09 -12.18
CA GLU A 70 -17.22 0.75 -11.95
C GLU A 70 -16.33 -0.09 -11.05
N GLN A 71 -15.01 -0.15 -11.30
CA GLN A 71 -14.06 -0.90 -10.48
C GLN A 71 -13.98 -0.37 -9.05
N SER A 72 -13.90 0.94 -8.89
CA SER A 72 -13.85 1.54 -7.55
C SER A 72 -15.16 1.36 -6.79
N TYR A 73 -16.30 1.39 -7.46
CA TYR A 73 -17.61 1.10 -6.87
C TYR A 73 -17.67 -0.35 -6.35
N ARG A 74 -17.23 -1.32 -7.15
CA ARG A 74 -17.17 -2.73 -6.74
C ARG A 74 -16.26 -2.94 -5.54
N LEU A 75 -15.09 -2.32 -5.52
CA LEU A 75 -14.17 -2.39 -4.38
C LEU A 75 -14.81 -1.86 -3.09
N ILE A 76 -15.57 -0.77 -3.15
CA ILE A 76 -16.26 -0.20 -1.99
C ILE A 76 -17.35 -1.14 -1.45
N HIS A 77 -18.14 -1.72 -2.35
CA HIS A 77 -19.38 -2.39 -1.95
C HIS A 77 -19.27 -3.91 -1.84
N SER A 78 -18.23 -4.52 -2.41
CA SER A 78 -18.09 -5.97 -2.48
C SER A 78 -16.88 -6.52 -1.72
N SER A 79 -15.94 -5.67 -1.24
CA SER A 79 -14.75 -6.16 -0.56
C SER A 79 -14.99 -6.59 0.89
N GLY A 80 -15.99 -6.01 1.54
CA GLY A 80 -16.18 -6.21 2.99
C GLY A 80 -15.09 -5.56 3.86
N LEU A 81 -14.12 -4.87 3.27
CA LEU A 81 -13.03 -4.22 3.98
C LEU A 81 -13.31 -2.73 4.22
N PHE A 82 -12.66 -2.17 5.23
CA PHE A 82 -12.60 -0.71 5.38
C PHE A 82 -11.89 -0.09 4.18
N ARG A 83 -12.35 1.07 3.73
CA ARG A 83 -11.85 1.73 2.51
C ARG A 83 -10.34 1.94 2.50
N HIS A 84 -9.75 2.28 3.64
CA HIS A 84 -8.30 2.46 3.76
C HIS A 84 -7.50 1.14 3.72
N HIS A 85 -8.16 -0.03 3.78
CA HIS A 85 -7.56 -1.33 3.49
C HIS A 85 -7.63 -1.70 2.00
N ILE A 86 -8.13 -0.80 1.17
CA ILE A 86 -8.10 -0.90 -0.29
C ILE A 86 -7.02 0.05 -0.79
N VAL A 87 -6.06 -0.49 -1.52
CA VAL A 87 -4.91 0.26 -2.03
C VAL A 87 -4.91 0.28 -3.55
N TYR A 88 -4.85 1.46 -4.14
CA TYR A 88 -4.55 1.61 -5.55
C TYR A 88 -3.04 1.81 -5.74
N VAL A 89 -2.41 0.89 -6.45
CA VAL A 89 -1.02 1.07 -6.90
C VAL A 89 -1.06 1.64 -8.32
N ILE A 90 -0.65 2.89 -8.46
CA ILE A 90 -0.55 3.55 -9.76
C ILE A 90 0.89 3.49 -10.24
N GLU A 91 1.15 2.59 -11.19
CA GLU A 91 2.48 2.24 -11.66
C GLU A 91 2.91 3.00 -12.91
N GLY A 92 4.18 3.34 -12.98
CA GLY A 92 4.86 3.88 -14.15
C GLY A 92 5.32 5.33 -14.01
N LEU A 93 6.15 5.74 -14.95
CA LEU A 93 6.69 7.10 -15.05
C LEU A 93 5.86 7.92 -16.05
N PHE A 94 5.70 9.20 -15.77
CA PHE A 94 5.03 10.11 -16.71
C PHE A 94 5.74 10.19 -18.08
N SER A 95 7.05 10.00 -18.13
CA SER A 95 7.83 9.92 -19.36
C SER A 95 7.40 8.76 -20.28
N GLN A 96 6.85 7.68 -19.71
CA GLN A 96 6.36 6.52 -20.46
C GLN A 96 5.02 6.79 -21.19
N LEU A 97 4.34 7.85 -20.87
CA LEU A 97 3.13 8.30 -21.59
C LEU A 97 3.46 8.99 -22.94
N GLY A 98 4.74 9.05 -23.31
CA GLY A 98 5.21 9.78 -24.48
C GLY A 98 5.35 11.26 -24.14
N HIS A 99 4.65 12.13 -24.88
CA HIS A 99 4.51 13.54 -24.52
C HIS A 99 3.16 13.74 -23.81
N PRO A 100 3.07 13.43 -22.48
CA PRO A 100 1.82 13.58 -21.76
C PRO A 100 1.43 15.06 -21.84
N ASN A 101 0.31 15.33 -22.46
CA ASN A 101 -0.20 16.70 -22.46
C ASN A 101 -0.61 17.05 -21.02
N VAL A 102 -0.65 18.35 -20.73
CA VAL A 102 -1.04 18.85 -19.40
C VAL A 102 -2.38 18.29 -18.95
N ARG A 103 -3.29 18.00 -19.88
CA ARG A 103 -4.62 17.43 -19.63
C ARG A 103 -4.55 16.02 -19.05
N GLU A 104 -3.68 15.14 -19.57
CA GLU A 104 -3.55 13.77 -19.06
C GLU A 104 -2.92 13.74 -17.67
N LYS A 105 -1.89 14.55 -17.42
CA LYS A 105 -1.33 14.71 -16.07
C LYS A 105 -2.39 15.18 -15.07
N LYS A 106 -3.17 16.20 -15.44
CA LYS A 106 -4.26 16.71 -14.61
C LYS A 106 -5.31 15.63 -14.35
N MET A 107 -5.67 14.82 -15.34
CA MET A 107 -6.61 13.72 -15.20
C MET A 107 -6.11 12.68 -14.19
N ILE A 108 -4.84 12.27 -14.28
CA ILE A 108 -4.21 11.30 -13.36
C ILE A 108 -4.21 11.83 -11.93
N TYR A 109 -3.73 13.05 -11.70
CA TYR A 109 -3.73 13.63 -10.36
C TYR A 109 -5.14 13.82 -9.79
N SER A 110 -6.10 14.22 -10.63
CA SER A 110 -7.51 14.32 -10.24
C SER A 110 -8.07 12.97 -9.81
N ALA A 111 -7.79 11.91 -10.58
CA ALA A 111 -8.21 10.55 -10.22
C ALA A 111 -7.58 10.07 -8.90
N MET A 112 -6.28 10.30 -8.70
CA MET A 112 -5.63 9.97 -7.43
C MET A 112 -6.25 10.72 -6.25
N THR A 113 -6.53 12.02 -6.42
CA THR A 113 -7.22 12.83 -5.41
C THR A 113 -8.61 12.26 -5.08
N MET A 114 -9.37 11.88 -6.12
CA MET A 114 -10.68 11.26 -5.92
C MET A 114 -10.60 9.93 -5.17
N LEU A 115 -9.63 9.07 -5.51
CA LEU A 115 -9.42 7.80 -4.79
C LEU A 115 -9.09 8.04 -3.31
N GLN A 116 -8.17 8.96 -3.02
CA GLN A 116 -7.70 9.20 -1.65
C GLN A 116 -8.72 9.96 -0.79
N LEU A 117 -9.18 11.13 -1.26
CA LEU A 117 -9.92 12.05 -0.40
C LEU A 117 -11.43 11.80 -0.43
N TYR A 118 -11.98 11.32 -1.54
CA TYR A 118 -13.43 11.13 -1.69
C TYR A 118 -13.84 9.68 -1.52
N LYS A 119 -13.06 8.73 -2.05
CA LYS A 119 -13.35 7.29 -1.90
C LYS A 119 -12.70 6.68 -0.66
N GLY A 120 -11.70 7.34 -0.06
CA GLY A 120 -11.04 6.93 1.18
C GLY A 120 -10.07 5.77 1.01
N PHE A 121 -9.59 5.52 -0.22
CA PHE A 121 -8.59 4.50 -0.51
C PHE A 121 -7.17 5.00 -0.24
N ASN A 122 -6.26 4.10 0.03
CA ASN A 122 -4.85 4.42 -0.06
C ASN A 122 -4.39 4.43 -1.51
N VAL A 123 -3.51 5.36 -1.86
CA VAL A 123 -2.93 5.43 -3.21
C VAL A 123 -1.42 5.48 -3.10
N ILE A 124 -0.76 4.53 -3.74
CA ILE A 124 0.70 4.40 -3.80
C ILE A 124 1.16 4.61 -5.24
N ARG A 125 2.27 5.32 -5.40
CA ARG A 125 2.95 5.47 -6.68
C ARG A 125 4.18 4.58 -6.71
N THR A 126 4.30 3.77 -7.75
CA THR A 126 5.48 2.98 -8.06
C THR A 126 5.97 3.30 -9.47
N HIS A 127 7.25 3.04 -9.74
CA HIS A 127 7.85 3.42 -11.02
C HIS A 127 7.87 2.26 -12.02
N SER A 128 7.86 1.02 -11.52
CA SER A 128 7.98 -0.19 -12.33
C SER A 128 7.31 -1.38 -11.63
N VAL A 129 7.18 -2.50 -12.36
CA VAL A 129 6.70 -3.78 -11.81
C VAL A 129 7.60 -4.27 -10.66
N ILE A 130 8.92 -4.07 -10.77
CA ILE A 130 9.87 -4.45 -9.73
C ILE A 130 9.64 -3.61 -8.46
N ASP A 131 9.52 -2.29 -8.61
CA ASP A 131 9.22 -1.37 -7.50
C ASP A 131 7.88 -1.72 -6.83
N THR A 132 6.87 -2.10 -7.63
CA THR A 132 5.58 -2.60 -7.13
C THR A 132 5.75 -3.90 -6.33
N ALA A 133 6.54 -4.84 -6.85
CA ALA A 133 6.81 -6.12 -6.18
C ALA A 133 7.55 -5.93 -4.85
N GLU A 134 8.58 -5.07 -4.83
CA GLU A 134 9.30 -4.70 -3.62
C GLU A 134 8.37 -4.08 -2.57
N TRP A 135 7.55 -3.11 -2.97
CA TRP A 135 6.59 -2.48 -2.08
C TRP A 135 5.60 -3.48 -1.49
N ILE A 136 5.08 -4.41 -2.29
CA ILE A 136 4.17 -5.48 -1.85
C ILE A 136 4.85 -6.34 -0.78
N LEU A 137 6.06 -6.83 -1.06
CA LEU A 137 6.79 -7.72 -0.16
C LEU A 137 7.19 -7.04 1.15
N TYR A 138 7.73 -5.82 1.10
CA TYR A 138 8.09 -5.08 2.31
C TYR A 138 6.88 -4.67 3.14
N THR A 139 5.74 -4.39 2.49
CA THR A 139 4.48 -4.15 3.18
C THR A 139 4.00 -5.41 3.89
N ALA A 140 4.03 -6.57 3.22
CA ALA A 140 3.65 -7.85 3.82
C ALA A 140 4.56 -8.25 4.99
N ASP A 141 5.88 -8.08 4.84
CA ASP A 141 6.84 -8.32 5.91
C ASP A 141 6.57 -7.41 7.12
N LYS A 142 6.37 -6.11 6.89
CA LYS A 142 6.06 -5.17 7.96
C LYS A 142 4.77 -5.53 8.68
N LEU A 143 3.70 -5.81 7.95
CA LEU A 143 2.42 -6.23 8.52
C LEU A 143 2.57 -7.51 9.34
N SER A 144 3.27 -8.53 8.82
CA SER A 144 3.52 -9.79 9.54
C SER A 144 4.21 -9.54 10.86
N ARG A 145 5.26 -8.74 10.86
CA ARG A 145 6.02 -8.42 12.09
C ARG A 145 5.21 -7.64 13.13
N GLU A 146 4.36 -6.72 12.70
CA GLU A 146 3.51 -5.96 13.63
C GLU A 146 2.38 -6.84 14.19
N MET A 147 1.78 -7.71 13.37
CA MET A 147 0.74 -8.63 13.83
C MET A 147 1.27 -9.65 14.86
N VAL A 148 2.50 -10.13 14.70
CA VAL A 148 3.16 -10.99 15.71
C VAL A 148 3.31 -10.26 17.05
N LYS A 149 3.48 -8.93 17.05
CA LYS A 149 3.52 -8.10 18.26
C LYS A 149 2.13 -7.77 18.83
N GLY A 150 1.06 -8.25 18.18
CA GLY A 150 -0.32 -7.96 18.57
C GLY A 150 -0.87 -6.63 18.04
N SER A 151 -0.11 -5.92 17.17
CA SER A 151 -0.58 -4.69 16.55
C SER A 151 -1.41 -5.03 15.30
N LEU A 152 -2.66 -4.58 15.25
CA LEU A 152 -3.53 -4.75 14.09
C LEU A 152 -3.55 -3.47 13.25
N PRO A 153 -3.83 -3.58 11.93
CA PRO A 153 -4.11 -2.41 11.12
C PRO A 153 -5.23 -1.56 11.71
N TRP A 154 -5.09 -0.24 11.59
CA TRP A 154 -6.06 0.68 12.15
C TRP A 154 -7.46 0.47 11.54
N THR A 155 -8.51 0.52 12.39
CA THR A 155 -9.91 0.51 11.96
C THR A 155 -10.65 1.70 12.57
N PRO A 156 -11.75 2.18 11.96
CA PRO A 156 -12.56 3.26 12.53
C PRO A 156 -13.06 2.95 13.94
N GLU A 157 -13.37 1.72 14.23
CA GLU A 157 -13.88 1.24 15.53
C GLU A 157 -12.80 1.28 16.62
N SER A 158 -11.52 1.26 16.27
CA SER A 158 -10.42 1.38 17.23
C SER A 158 -10.32 2.75 17.91
N LYS A 159 -11.18 3.72 17.52
CA LYS A 159 -11.27 5.05 18.15
C LYS A 159 -12.26 5.14 19.30
N GLU A 160 -13.07 4.13 19.58
CA GLU A 160 -14.09 4.19 20.63
C GLU A 160 -13.53 4.09 22.06
N ASN A 161 -12.27 3.74 22.23
CA ASN A 161 -11.58 3.95 23.51
C ASN A 161 -11.07 5.40 23.56
N THR A 162 -11.97 6.32 23.81
CA THR A 162 -11.68 7.73 24.08
C THR A 162 -11.01 7.88 25.45
N GLU A 163 -9.75 7.47 25.51
CA GLU A 163 -8.84 8.11 26.45
C GLU A 163 -8.57 9.52 25.91
N GLU A 164 -8.58 10.51 26.83
CA GLU A 164 -8.21 11.89 26.51
C GLU A 164 -6.95 11.92 25.61
N PRO A 165 -6.84 12.87 24.67
CA PRO A 165 -5.71 12.92 23.75
C PRO A 165 -4.41 13.03 24.56
N VAL A 166 -3.76 11.90 24.75
CA VAL A 166 -2.50 11.83 25.48
C VAL A 166 -1.50 12.64 24.68
N ARG A 167 -0.94 13.69 25.29
CA ARG A 167 0.05 14.53 24.64
C ARG A 167 1.21 13.65 24.17
N TYR A 168 1.67 13.84 22.94
CA TYR A 168 2.77 13.09 22.31
C TYR A 168 3.98 12.90 23.24
N CYS A 169 4.33 13.93 24.05
CA CYS A 169 5.41 13.88 25.02
C CYS A 169 5.22 12.84 26.14
N ASN A 170 4.00 12.38 26.39
CA ASN A 170 3.70 11.38 27.42
C ASN A 170 3.74 9.94 26.86
N VAL A 171 3.65 9.77 25.54
CA VAL A 171 3.62 8.46 24.87
C VAL A 171 5.03 8.06 24.38
N VAL A 172 5.80 9.02 23.89
CA VAL A 172 7.12 8.77 23.37
C VAL A 172 8.11 8.88 24.53
N LYS A 173 8.66 7.74 24.98
CA LYS A 173 9.85 7.75 25.82
C LYS A 173 10.94 8.49 25.05
N LYS A 174 11.24 9.72 25.46
CA LYS A 174 12.43 10.41 24.99
C LYS A 174 13.60 9.53 25.40
N THR A 175 14.25 8.87 24.45
CA THR A 175 15.64 8.52 24.63
C THR A 175 16.33 9.84 24.97
N LYS A 176 16.80 9.97 26.21
CA LYS A 176 17.64 11.11 26.57
C LYS A 176 18.78 11.09 25.57
N LYS A 177 18.80 12.05 24.65
CA LYS A 177 20.05 12.52 24.09
C LYS A 177 20.74 13.14 25.31
N ASP A 178 21.84 12.55 25.75
CA ASP A 178 22.67 13.14 26.78
C ASP A 178 22.98 14.56 26.32
N ASN A 179 22.59 15.53 27.14
CA ASN A 179 22.89 16.93 26.81
C ASN A 179 24.42 17.01 26.74
N ILE A 180 24.94 17.53 25.64
CA ILE A 180 26.35 17.81 25.50
C ILE A 180 26.70 18.83 26.59
N THR A 181 27.41 18.37 27.61
CA THR A 181 27.94 19.24 28.68
C THR A 181 29.42 19.45 28.42
N PRO A 182 30.03 20.53 28.96
CA PRO A 182 31.47 20.75 28.83
C PRO A 182 32.32 19.58 29.32
N GLU A 183 31.77 18.73 30.20
CA GLU A 183 32.45 17.60 30.82
C GLU A 183 32.44 16.34 29.91
N ASN A 184 31.48 16.16 29.02
CA ASN A 184 31.38 15.00 28.12
C ASN A 184 31.80 15.28 26.68
N ILE A 185 32.21 16.47 26.34
CA ILE A 185 32.73 16.86 25.01
C ILE A 185 33.98 16.06 24.61
N GLY A 186 34.77 15.63 25.55
CA GLY A 186 35.99 14.86 25.31
C GLY A 186 35.80 13.39 24.94
N GLU A 187 34.59 12.82 25.10
CA GLU A 187 34.31 11.42 24.79
C GLU A 187 33.69 11.25 23.38
N ILE A 188 33.49 12.35 22.63
CA ILE A 188 32.81 12.37 21.33
C ILE A 188 33.77 12.62 20.14
N ILE A 189 35.09 12.68 20.40
CA ILE A 189 36.11 12.85 19.34
C ILE A 189 36.86 11.54 19.10
#